data_9379522483b3aca163e803dd4c10d1a0
#
_entry.id   9379522483b3aca163e803dd4c10d1a0
#
_cell.length_a   1.000
_cell.length_b   1.000
_cell.length_c   1.000
_cell.angle_alpha   90.00
_cell.angle_beta   90.00
_cell.angle_gamma   90.00
#
_symmetry.space_group_name_H-M   'P 1'
#
loop_
_entity.id
_entity.type
_entity.pdbx_description
1 polymer ?
#
loop_
_entity_poly.entity_id
_entity_poly.type
_entity_poly.pdbx_seq_one_letter_code
_entity_poly.pdbx_strand_id
1 'polypeptide(L)'
;MIKVVAFDLVGVLVNEKDIELSEIEEKLERMFGPNLNDADYLIEARKFIEKDSIIMNITETLIDKLYKVKDREIFKKVKEKNENVKVIIATNHLSFVRNFIGESFNVDYLDDLIISAEIHKIKPNSDFYEYILNKYNIDSKELLFLDDNIDNVNGAKQLGINTIKVEENTNLIEEISNFI
;
A
#
# COMPACT_ATOMS: atom_id res chain seq x y z
N MET A 1 22.40 7.65 -2.65
CA MET A 1 21.46 8.47 -1.84
C MET A 1 20.05 8.05 -2.22
N ILE A 2 19.14 7.84 -1.26
CA ILE A 2 17.74 7.49 -1.54
C ILE A 2 17.04 8.63 -2.27
N LYS A 3 16.30 8.30 -3.31
CA LYS A 3 15.46 9.23 -4.08
C LYS A 3 13.97 8.98 -3.89
N VAL A 4 13.60 7.72 -3.61
CA VAL A 4 12.20 7.31 -3.41
C VAL A 4 12.09 6.48 -2.12
N VAL A 5 11.10 6.84 -1.29
CA VAL A 5 10.68 6.06 -0.13
C VAL A 5 9.29 5.50 -0.44
N ALA A 6 9.17 4.18 -0.51
CA ALA A 6 7.95 3.48 -0.85
C ALA A 6 7.43 2.69 0.37
N PHE A 7 6.23 3.00 0.79
CA PHE A 7 5.54 2.33 1.90
C PHE A 7 4.54 1.31 1.38
N ASP A 8 4.51 0.12 1.96
CA ASP A 8 3.28 -0.65 1.93
C ASP A 8 2.20 0.02 2.79
N LEU A 9 0.95 -0.39 2.62
CA LEU A 9 -0.18 0.20 3.32
C LEU A 9 -0.53 -0.59 4.58
N VAL A 10 -1.03 -1.82 4.41
CA VAL A 10 -1.54 -2.64 5.51
C VAL A 10 -0.38 -3.25 6.29
N GLY A 11 -0.40 -3.13 7.61
CA GLY A 11 0.72 -3.54 8.47
C GLY A 11 1.81 -2.47 8.62
N VAL A 12 1.95 -1.56 7.65
CA VAL A 12 2.95 -0.47 7.66
C VAL A 12 2.34 0.86 8.06
N LEU A 13 1.43 1.40 7.27
CA LEU A 13 0.78 2.71 7.49
C LEU A 13 -0.53 2.60 8.24
N VAL A 14 -1.22 1.48 8.10
CA VAL A 14 -2.46 1.16 8.80
C VAL A 14 -2.38 -0.21 9.47
N ASN A 15 -3.15 -0.39 10.53
CA ASN A 15 -3.46 -1.69 11.12
C ASN A 15 -4.89 -2.06 10.78
N GLU A 16 -5.15 -3.35 10.62
CA GLU A 16 -6.50 -3.87 10.62
C GLU A 16 -7.08 -3.83 12.04
N LYS A 17 -8.36 -3.45 12.14
CA LYS A 17 -9.12 -3.47 13.39
C LYS A 17 -9.71 -4.87 13.58
N ASP A 18 -9.64 -5.37 14.79
CA ASP A 18 -10.39 -6.57 15.19
C ASP A 18 -11.86 -6.18 15.39
N ILE A 19 -12.67 -6.41 14.37
CA ILE A 19 -14.09 -6.02 14.33
C ILE A 19 -14.93 -7.17 13.78
N GLU A 20 -16.19 -7.23 14.22
CA GLU A 20 -17.16 -8.17 13.66
C GLU A 20 -17.65 -7.67 12.29
N LEU A 21 -17.58 -8.56 11.31
CA LEU A 21 -18.04 -8.35 9.95
C LEU A 21 -19.32 -9.13 9.68
N SER A 22 -20.20 -8.61 8.86
CA SER A 22 -21.31 -9.38 8.31
C SER A 22 -20.81 -10.42 7.30
N GLU A 23 -21.61 -11.42 7.00
CA GLU A 23 -21.27 -12.47 6.04
C GLU A 23 -20.86 -11.92 4.65
N ILE A 24 -21.51 -10.83 4.22
CA ILE A 24 -21.20 -10.17 2.96
C ILE A 24 -19.85 -9.45 3.05
N GLU A 25 -19.60 -8.70 4.14
CA GLU A 25 -18.34 -8.01 4.37
C GLU A 25 -17.15 -8.98 4.44
N GLU A 26 -17.31 -10.11 5.11
CA GLU A 26 -16.29 -11.18 5.14
C GLU A 26 -15.97 -11.73 3.74
N LYS A 27 -17.00 -11.95 2.91
CA LYS A 27 -16.80 -12.43 1.55
C LYS A 27 -16.05 -11.41 0.69
N LEU A 28 -16.36 -10.14 0.82
CA LEU A 28 -15.67 -9.06 0.10
C LEU A 28 -14.24 -8.87 0.59
N GLU A 29 -14.03 -8.84 1.91
CA GLU A 29 -12.71 -8.66 2.53
C GLU A 29 -11.71 -9.74 2.09
N ARG A 30 -12.12 -11.01 2.08
CA ARG A 30 -11.28 -12.13 1.59
C ARG A 30 -10.80 -11.99 0.15
N MET A 31 -11.44 -11.12 -0.63
CA MET A 31 -11.07 -10.83 -2.01
C MET A 31 -10.17 -9.58 -2.16
N PHE A 32 -9.81 -8.89 -1.07
CA PHE A 32 -8.89 -7.73 -1.12
C PHE A 32 -7.45 -8.10 -1.43
N GLY A 33 -7.14 -9.38 -1.42
CA GLY A 33 -5.80 -9.90 -1.69
C GLY A 33 -5.27 -9.58 -3.10
N PRO A 34 -3.99 -9.85 -3.34
CA PRO A 34 -3.27 -9.41 -4.53
C PRO A 34 -3.72 -10.09 -5.83
N ASN A 35 -4.52 -11.15 -5.75
CA ASN A 35 -4.85 -12.02 -6.89
C ASN A 35 -5.93 -11.48 -7.81
N LEU A 36 -6.66 -10.44 -7.41
CA LEU A 36 -7.74 -9.85 -8.19
C LEU A 36 -7.41 -8.40 -8.52
N ASN A 37 -7.64 -8.01 -9.76
CA ASN A 37 -7.82 -6.61 -10.13
C ASN A 37 -9.27 -6.19 -9.91
N ASP A 38 -9.57 -4.91 -10.06
CA ASP A 38 -10.91 -4.37 -9.77
C ASP A 38 -12.01 -5.01 -10.62
N ALA A 39 -11.72 -5.33 -11.89
CA ALA A 39 -12.69 -5.94 -12.78
C ALA A 39 -13.03 -7.38 -12.34
N ASP A 40 -12.02 -8.17 -12.02
CA ASP A 40 -12.20 -9.55 -11.56
C ASP A 40 -12.88 -9.57 -10.18
N TYR A 41 -12.54 -8.61 -9.30
CA TYR A 41 -13.22 -8.43 -8.02
C TYR A 41 -14.72 -8.19 -8.19
N LEU A 42 -15.11 -7.28 -9.09
CA LEU A 42 -16.53 -7.02 -9.37
C LEU A 42 -17.24 -8.25 -9.96
N ILE A 43 -16.57 -9.01 -10.83
CA ILE A 43 -17.11 -10.26 -11.38
C ILE A 43 -17.41 -11.26 -10.26
N GLU A 44 -16.47 -11.47 -9.35
CA GLU A 44 -16.65 -12.38 -8.22
C GLU A 44 -17.74 -11.89 -7.25
N ALA A 45 -17.76 -10.60 -6.92
CA ALA A 45 -18.74 -10.01 -6.02
C ALA A 45 -20.18 -10.08 -6.58
N ARG A 46 -20.38 -10.00 -7.92
CA ARG A 46 -21.68 -10.15 -8.56
C ARG A 46 -22.32 -11.53 -8.35
N LYS A 47 -21.57 -12.52 -7.91
CA LYS A 47 -22.13 -13.83 -7.57
C LYS A 47 -23.08 -13.79 -6.35
N PHE A 48 -23.00 -12.72 -5.54
CA PHE A 48 -23.82 -12.55 -4.34
C PHE A 48 -24.37 -11.13 -4.12
N ILE A 49 -23.98 -10.14 -4.94
CA ILE A 49 -24.53 -8.77 -4.95
C ILE A 49 -24.78 -8.35 -6.39
N GLU A 50 -26.04 -8.09 -6.76
CA GLU A 50 -26.43 -7.87 -8.15
C GLU A 50 -25.89 -6.57 -8.78
N LYS A 51 -25.68 -5.50 -7.98
CA LYS A 51 -25.37 -4.17 -8.50
C LYS A 51 -23.98 -3.70 -8.12
N ASP A 52 -23.19 -3.32 -9.13
CA ASP A 52 -21.84 -2.80 -8.94
C ASP A 52 -21.81 -1.59 -8.00
N SER A 53 -22.77 -0.68 -8.10
CA SER A 53 -22.82 0.49 -7.21
C SER A 53 -22.98 0.11 -5.74
N ILE A 54 -23.66 -1.00 -5.44
CA ILE A 54 -23.79 -1.54 -4.10
C ILE A 54 -22.47 -2.19 -3.66
N ILE A 55 -21.86 -2.98 -4.55
CA ILE A 55 -20.55 -3.61 -4.29
C ILE A 55 -19.52 -2.54 -3.94
N MET A 56 -19.39 -1.52 -4.80
CA MET A 56 -18.43 -0.42 -4.61
C MET A 56 -18.65 0.32 -3.29
N ASN A 57 -19.89 0.69 -2.97
CA ASN A 57 -20.22 1.40 -1.74
C ASN A 57 -19.92 0.55 -0.48
N ILE A 58 -20.26 -0.74 -0.50
CA ILE A 58 -19.94 -1.63 0.63
C ILE A 58 -18.42 -1.79 0.75
N THR A 59 -17.69 -1.94 -0.37
CA THR A 59 -16.24 -2.09 -0.39
C THR A 59 -15.53 -0.88 0.20
N GLU A 60 -15.89 0.33 -0.21
CA GLU A 60 -15.31 1.57 0.32
C GLU A 60 -15.62 1.73 1.82
N THR A 61 -16.89 1.52 2.21
CA THR A 61 -17.29 1.55 3.63
C THR A 61 -16.55 0.50 4.46
N LEU A 62 -16.33 -0.68 3.90
CA LEU A 62 -15.61 -1.77 4.56
C LEU A 62 -14.13 -1.42 4.77
N ILE A 63 -13.48 -0.82 3.78
CA ILE A 63 -12.10 -0.33 3.90
C ILE A 63 -11.98 0.69 5.06
N ASP A 64 -12.88 1.67 5.14
CA ASP A 64 -12.91 2.66 6.23
C ASP A 64 -13.16 2.02 7.60
N LYS A 65 -14.02 0.99 7.61
CA LYS A 65 -14.35 0.25 8.82
C LYS A 65 -13.16 -0.59 9.31
N LEU A 66 -12.42 -1.24 8.38
CA LEU A 66 -11.32 -2.16 8.68
C LEU A 66 -10.05 -1.47 9.15
N TYR A 67 -9.66 -0.36 8.52
CA TYR A 67 -8.33 0.19 8.71
C TYR A 67 -8.27 1.26 9.78
N LYS A 68 -7.17 1.22 10.57
CA LYS A 68 -6.80 2.24 11.55
C LYS A 68 -5.45 2.83 11.16
N VAL A 69 -5.43 4.12 10.84
CA VAL A 69 -4.21 4.87 10.52
C VAL A 69 -3.29 4.93 11.73
N LYS A 70 -2.00 4.64 11.54
CA LYS A 70 -0.98 4.74 12.59
C LYS A 70 -0.51 6.19 12.79
N ASP A 71 -0.25 6.90 11.68
CA ASP A 71 0.22 8.29 11.70
C ASP A 71 -0.24 9.03 10.44
N ARG A 72 -1.19 9.94 10.58
CA ARG A 72 -1.74 10.75 9.48
C ARG A 72 -0.69 11.64 8.80
N GLU A 73 0.33 12.10 9.55
CA GLU A 73 1.34 13.06 9.11
C GLU A 73 2.65 12.38 8.66
N ILE A 74 2.67 11.07 8.48
CA ILE A 74 3.90 10.31 8.21
C ILE A 74 4.64 10.84 6.97
N PHE A 75 3.94 11.16 5.87
CA PHE A 75 4.56 11.64 4.63
C PHE A 75 5.23 13.01 4.82
N LYS A 76 4.56 13.91 5.55
CA LYS A 76 5.12 15.21 5.93
C LYS A 76 6.40 15.03 6.76
N LYS A 77 6.38 14.13 7.75
CA LYS A 77 7.55 13.86 8.61
C LYS A 77 8.75 13.32 7.80
N VAL A 78 8.51 12.52 6.75
CA VAL A 78 9.58 12.08 5.84
C VAL A 78 10.13 13.26 5.04
N LYS A 79 9.27 14.11 4.47
CA LYS A 79 9.66 15.31 3.74
C LYS A 79 10.43 16.30 4.62
N GLU A 80 10.12 16.42 5.90
CA GLU A 80 10.86 17.23 6.86
C GLU A 80 12.29 16.73 7.10
N LYS A 81 12.56 15.43 6.90
CA LYS A 81 13.92 14.87 6.95
C LYS A 81 14.71 15.13 5.67
N ASN A 82 14.05 14.98 4.52
CA ASN A 82 14.63 15.30 3.22
C ASN A 82 13.52 15.66 2.22
N GLU A 83 13.36 16.93 1.89
CA GLU A 83 12.32 17.44 1.00
C GLU A 83 12.44 16.93 -0.45
N ASN A 84 13.64 16.49 -0.84
CA ASN A 84 13.91 16.04 -2.21
C ASN A 84 13.55 14.59 -2.48
N VAL A 85 13.32 13.76 -1.44
CA VAL A 85 12.87 12.37 -1.67
C VAL A 85 11.42 12.35 -2.13
N LYS A 86 11.11 11.46 -3.07
CA LYS A 86 9.74 11.13 -3.41
C LYS A 86 9.17 10.17 -2.37
N VAL A 87 7.95 10.45 -1.91
CA VAL A 87 7.23 9.62 -0.94
C VAL A 87 6.04 8.98 -1.63
N ILE A 88 6.00 7.66 -1.67
CA ILE A 88 4.95 6.92 -2.37
C ILE A 88 4.36 5.80 -1.50
N ILE A 89 3.13 5.41 -1.80
CA ILE A 89 2.56 4.14 -1.33
C ILE A 89 2.68 3.12 -2.46
N ALA A 90 3.06 1.88 -2.12
CA ALA A 90 3.23 0.77 -3.06
C ALA A 90 2.58 -0.50 -2.46
N THR A 91 1.31 -0.75 -2.79
CA THR A 91 0.46 -1.72 -2.08
C THR A 91 -0.17 -2.76 -2.99
N ASN A 92 -0.29 -3.99 -2.47
CA ASN A 92 -1.15 -5.02 -3.05
C ASN A 92 -2.58 -4.81 -2.57
N HIS A 93 -3.39 -4.10 -3.35
CA HIS A 93 -4.77 -3.78 -3.00
C HIS A 93 -5.63 -3.52 -4.23
N LEU A 94 -6.95 -3.44 -4.05
CA LEU A 94 -7.90 -2.90 -5.03
C LEU A 94 -7.83 -1.37 -5.08
N SER A 95 -8.19 -0.75 -6.20
CA SER A 95 -8.13 0.71 -6.35
C SER A 95 -9.11 1.46 -5.44
N PHE A 96 -10.14 0.81 -4.93
CA PHE A 96 -11.11 1.36 -3.97
C PHE A 96 -10.47 1.95 -2.71
N VAL A 97 -9.23 1.55 -2.38
CA VAL A 97 -8.48 2.10 -1.25
C VAL A 97 -8.05 3.56 -1.44
N ARG A 98 -8.14 4.11 -2.67
CA ARG A 98 -7.74 5.50 -2.97
C ARG A 98 -8.50 6.53 -2.15
N ASN A 99 -9.83 6.38 -2.03
CA ASN A 99 -10.65 7.32 -1.27
C ASN A 99 -10.25 7.31 0.20
N PHE A 100 -10.09 6.14 0.79
CA PHE A 100 -9.60 5.98 2.16
C PHE A 100 -8.26 6.69 2.39
N ILE A 101 -7.29 6.49 1.48
CA ILE A 101 -5.97 7.14 1.60
C ILE A 101 -6.10 8.66 1.53
N GLY A 102 -6.89 9.18 0.57
CA GLY A 102 -7.11 10.62 0.40
C GLY A 102 -7.75 11.31 1.60
N GLU A 103 -8.64 10.61 2.32
CA GLU A 103 -9.34 11.16 3.48
C GLU A 103 -8.58 10.95 4.79
N SER A 104 -7.79 9.88 4.86
CA SER A 104 -7.16 9.42 6.10
C SER A 104 -5.76 9.98 6.32
N PHE A 105 -5.04 10.34 5.27
CA PHE A 105 -3.67 10.87 5.36
C PHE A 105 -3.56 12.32 4.88
N ASN A 106 -2.50 13.00 5.27
CA ASN A 106 -2.10 14.29 4.70
C ASN A 106 -1.39 14.05 3.37
N VAL A 107 -2.19 13.94 2.30
CA VAL A 107 -1.71 13.57 0.95
C VAL A 107 -0.99 14.69 0.20
N ASP A 108 -0.95 15.92 0.74
CA ASP A 108 -0.17 17.03 0.16
C ASP A 108 1.32 16.70 0.06
N TYR A 109 1.79 15.75 0.88
CA TYR A 109 3.18 15.27 0.95
C TYR A 109 3.38 13.88 0.33
N LEU A 110 2.34 13.29 -0.26
CA LEU A 110 2.39 12.03 -0.99
C LEU A 110 2.58 12.30 -2.48
N ASP A 111 3.68 11.82 -3.06
CA ASP A 111 3.97 12.07 -4.47
C ASP A 111 3.22 11.10 -5.40
N ASP A 112 2.91 9.89 -4.95
CA ASP A 112 2.26 8.88 -5.81
C ASP A 112 1.65 7.72 -5.00
N LEU A 113 0.74 7.01 -5.67
CA LEU A 113 0.08 5.82 -5.15
C LEU A 113 0.10 4.72 -6.21
N ILE A 114 0.86 3.66 -5.94
CA ILE A 114 1.01 2.50 -6.81
C ILE A 114 0.22 1.34 -6.22
N ILE A 115 -0.85 0.95 -6.91
CA ILE A 115 -1.77 -0.10 -6.48
C ILE A 115 -1.68 -1.27 -7.46
N SER A 116 -1.51 -2.48 -6.94
CA SER A 116 -1.35 -3.71 -7.75
C SER A 116 -2.49 -3.93 -8.74
N ALA A 117 -3.74 -3.67 -8.35
CA ALA A 117 -4.91 -3.82 -9.22
C ALA A 117 -4.88 -2.90 -10.44
N GLU A 118 -4.25 -1.72 -10.34
CA GLU A 118 -4.17 -0.75 -11.44
C GLU A 118 -3.03 -1.04 -12.40
N ILE A 119 -1.88 -1.47 -11.87
CA ILE A 119 -0.68 -1.73 -12.69
C ILE A 119 -0.58 -3.18 -13.14
N HIS A 120 -1.50 -4.06 -12.69
CA HIS A 120 -1.50 -5.50 -12.96
C HIS A 120 -0.18 -6.20 -12.64
N LYS A 121 0.46 -5.79 -11.56
CA LYS A 121 1.70 -6.35 -11.02
C LYS A 121 1.56 -6.44 -9.51
N ILE A 122 2.11 -7.50 -8.93
CA ILE A 122 1.95 -7.80 -7.50
C ILE A 122 3.29 -8.05 -6.82
N LYS A 123 3.44 -7.58 -5.59
CA LYS A 123 4.51 -8.01 -4.70
C LYS A 123 4.30 -9.49 -4.33
N PRO A 124 5.32 -10.33 -4.21
CA PRO A 124 6.76 -10.02 -4.25
C PRO A 124 7.41 -10.16 -5.64
N ASN A 125 6.66 -10.18 -6.74
CA ASN A 125 7.21 -10.38 -8.08
C ASN A 125 8.13 -9.20 -8.46
N SER A 126 9.24 -9.50 -9.14
CA SER A 126 10.26 -8.51 -9.54
C SER A 126 9.67 -7.37 -10.37
N ASP A 127 8.73 -7.67 -11.26
CA ASP A 127 8.12 -6.72 -12.18
C ASP A 127 7.32 -5.61 -11.49
N PHE A 128 6.87 -5.82 -10.25
CA PHE A 128 6.25 -4.77 -9.42
C PHE A 128 7.31 -3.72 -9.01
N TYR A 129 8.44 -4.16 -8.51
CA TYR A 129 9.53 -3.26 -8.11
C TYR A 129 10.21 -2.60 -9.30
N GLU A 130 10.43 -3.34 -10.39
CA GLU A 130 10.95 -2.83 -11.65
C GLU A 130 10.06 -1.73 -12.23
N TYR A 131 8.73 -1.84 -12.06
CA TYR A 131 7.81 -0.79 -12.44
C TYR A 131 8.12 0.53 -11.70
N ILE A 132 8.37 0.46 -10.39
CA ILE A 132 8.74 1.64 -9.58
C ILE A 132 10.08 2.21 -10.06
N LEU A 133 11.11 1.37 -10.20
CA LEU A 133 12.43 1.79 -10.63
C LEU A 133 12.39 2.50 -12.00
N ASN A 134 11.66 1.92 -12.94
CA ASN A 134 11.50 2.49 -14.29
C ASN A 134 10.69 3.79 -14.28
N LYS A 135 9.58 3.84 -13.52
CA LYS A 135 8.71 5.03 -13.43
C LYS A 135 9.47 6.25 -12.94
N TYR A 136 10.36 6.06 -11.95
CA TYR A 136 11.15 7.14 -11.37
C TYR A 136 12.54 7.31 -12.01
N ASN A 137 12.91 6.43 -12.94
CA ASN A 137 14.24 6.39 -13.57
C ASN A 137 15.37 6.41 -12.53
N ILE A 138 15.30 5.45 -11.59
CA ILE A 138 16.23 5.29 -10.47
C ILE A 138 16.86 3.90 -10.45
N ASP A 139 18.04 3.82 -9.85
CA ASP A 139 18.67 2.55 -9.54
C ASP A 139 18.07 1.90 -8.29
N SER A 140 18.19 0.59 -8.16
CA SER A 140 17.65 -0.17 -7.02
C SER A 140 18.13 0.36 -5.66
N LYS A 141 19.39 0.81 -5.56
CA LYS A 141 19.96 1.40 -4.34
C LYS A 141 19.42 2.78 -3.99
N GLU A 142 18.65 3.40 -4.88
CA GLU A 142 18.03 4.71 -4.69
C GLU A 142 16.58 4.61 -4.22
N LEU A 143 16.03 3.38 -4.15
CA LEU A 143 14.72 3.05 -3.59
C LEU A 143 14.90 2.51 -2.16
N LEU A 144 14.12 3.04 -1.22
CA LEU A 144 13.90 2.47 0.10
C LEU A 144 12.47 1.95 0.16
N PHE A 145 12.31 0.66 0.39
CA PHE A 145 11.01 -0.02 0.43
C PHE A 145 10.72 -0.54 1.83
N LEU A 146 9.54 -0.22 2.36
CA LEU A 146 9.08 -0.58 3.69
C LEU A 146 7.85 -1.49 3.59
N ASP A 147 7.93 -2.69 4.17
CA ASP A 147 6.86 -3.68 4.12
C ASP A 147 6.91 -4.57 5.38
N ASP A 148 5.75 -5.00 5.87
CA ASP A 148 5.63 -5.92 7.01
C ASP A 148 5.68 -7.40 6.58
N ASN A 149 5.49 -7.69 5.30
CA ASN A 149 5.58 -9.04 4.76
C ASN A 149 7.02 -9.37 4.35
N ILE A 150 7.57 -10.42 4.95
CA ILE A 150 8.96 -10.85 4.70
C ILE A 150 9.20 -11.28 3.24
N ASP A 151 8.20 -11.84 2.56
CA ASP A 151 8.34 -12.27 1.17
C ASP A 151 8.46 -11.04 0.25
N ASN A 152 7.69 -9.98 0.51
CA ASN A 152 7.80 -8.72 -0.21
C ASN A 152 9.17 -8.07 0.00
N VAL A 153 9.64 -8.04 1.25
CA VAL A 153 10.98 -7.55 1.60
C VAL A 153 12.06 -8.34 0.88
N ASN A 154 11.96 -9.66 0.84
CA ASN A 154 12.93 -10.52 0.17
C ASN A 154 12.88 -10.35 -1.35
N GLY A 155 11.69 -10.19 -1.94
CA GLY A 155 11.55 -9.89 -3.37
C GLY A 155 12.25 -8.60 -3.78
N ALA A 156 12.09 -7.54 -2.99
CA ALA A 156 12.79 -6.27 -3.20
C ALA A 156 14.32 -6.41 -3.02
N LYS A 157 14.77 -7.11 -1.98
CA LYS A 157 16.20 -7.36 -1.71
C LYS A 157 16.91 -8.10 -2.86
N GLN A 158 16.22 -9.04 -3.52
CA GLN A 158 16.80 -9.78 -4.65
C GLN A 158 17.20 -8.85 -5.82
N LEU A 159 16.53 -7.70 -5.95
CA LEU A 159 16.87 -6.66 -6.93
C LEU A 159 17.89 -5.65 -6.41
N GLY A 160 18.40 -5.81 -5.19
CA GLY A 160 19.35 -4.88 -4.56
C GLY A 160 18.70 -3.61 -4.00
N ILE A 161 17.38 -3.59 -3.80
CA ILE A 161 16.64 -2.48 -3.20
C ILE A 161 16.92 -2.43 -1.69
N ASN A 162 17.08 -1.21 -1.14
CA ASN A 162 17.15 -1.04 0.30
C ASN A 162 15.78 -1.30 0.92
N THR A 163 15.73 -2.05 2.01
CA THR A 163 14.45 -2.44 2.60
C THR A 163 14.45 -2.29 4.12
N ILE A 164 13.29 -1.97 4.66
CA ILE A 164 12.99 -2.04 6.09
C ILE A 164 11.86 -3.06 6.26
N LYS A 165 12.12 -4.14 7.02
CA LYS A 165 11.06 -5.04 7.49
C LYS A 165 10.38 -4.33 8.67
N VAL A 166 9.12 -3.98 8.48
CA VAL A 166 8.33 -3.29 9.50
C VAL A 166 7.76 -4.31 10.50
N GLU A 167 7.96 -4.05 11.77
CA GLU A 167 7.38 -4.79 12.89
C GLU A 167 6.41 -3.87 13.66
N GLU A 168 5.60 -4.43 14.54
CA GLU A 168 4.56 -3.69 15.27
C GLU A 168 5.07 -2.41 15.97
N ASN A 169 6.28 -2.49 16.55
CA ASN A 169 6.89 -1.39 17.30
C ASN A 169 7.95 -0.60 16.50
N THR A 170 8.01 -0.77 15.18
CA THR A 170 8.98 -0.07 14.33
C THR A 170 8.71 1.43 14.33
N ASN A 171 9.72 2.24 14.71
CA ASN A 171 9.66 3.68 14.52
C ASN A 171 10.08 4.02 13.08
N LEU A 172 9.09 4.17 12.18
CA LEU A 172 9.33 4.37 10.75
C LEU A 172 10.23 5.59 10.47
N ILE A 173 10.05 6.70 11.17
CA ILE A 173 10.84 7.92 10.93
C ILE A 173 12.29 7.75 11.35
N GLU A 174 12.53 7.06 12.46
CA GLU A 174 13.90 6.77 12.94
C GLU A 174 14.61 5.85 11.95
N GLU A 175 13.97 4.76 11.53
CA GLU A 175 14.54 3.83 10.56
C GLU A 175 14.82 4.49 9.21
N ILE A 176 13.88 5.28 8.68
CA ILE A 176 14.04 5.99 7.41
C ILE A 176 15.19 7.01 7.51
N SER A 177 15.32 7.71 8.63
CA SER A 177 16.37 8.74 8.84
C SER A 177 17.79 8.18 8.71
N ASN A 178 17.99 6.87 8.84
CA ASN A 178 19.29 6.22 8.63
C ASN A 178 19.67 6.11 7.14
N PHE A 179 18.73 6.35 6.22
CA PHE A 179 18.91 6.19 4.75
C PHE A 179 18.88 7.51 3.98
N ILE A 180 18.21 8.58 4.51
CA ILE A 180 17.93 9.82 3.77
C ILE A 180 18.61 11.06 4.33
#